data_7a25f3a8cc374a5cb7e9811e72de248c
#
_entry.id   7a25f3a8cc374a5cb7e9811e72de248c
#
_cell.length_a   1.000
_cell.length_b   1.000
_cell.length_c   1.000
_cell.angle_alpha   90.00
_cell.angle_beta   90.00
_cell.angle_gamma   90.00
#
_symmetry.space_group_name_H-M   'P 1'
#
loop_
_entity.id
_entity.type
_entity.pdbx_description
1 polymer ?
#
loop_
_entity_poly.entity_id
_entity_poly.type
_entity_poly.pdbx_seq_one_letter_code
_entity_poly.pdbx_strand_id
1 'polypeptide(L)'
;MSASTAWRPAARGPASGAILSIMITRRRFGDGLYAASSGNSSVPPWIGRRMFGAFFTEKGENDRYARHVRSSAGIAVFVGPAADTAGWIAVARSYERFALKAAALWMRTAHLNQPIEVSALRPSFASFLGAHGGRPDRVLRIGRGPTQPPSLRRPPRAVLI
;
A
#
# COMPACT_ATOMS: atom_id res chain seq x y z
N MET A 1 -27.57 -12.16 11.65
CA MET A 1 -26.50 -12.47 12.63
C MET A 1 -25.18 -11.99 12.02
N SER A 2 -24.70 -10.84 12.49
CA SER A 2 -23.55 -10.12 11.92
C SER A 2 -22.29 -10.60 12.64
N ALA A 3 -21.48 -11.42 11.98
CA ALA A 3 -20.12 -11.72 12.44
C ALA A 3 -19.22 -10.56 12.04
N SER A 4 -19.01 -9.64 12.96
CA SER A 4 -17.95 -8.63 12.87
C SER A 4 -16.61 -9.37 12.96
N THR A 5 -16.06 -9.76 11.83
CA THR A 5 -14.68 -10.26 11.77
C THR A 5 -13.76 -9.06 11.89
N ALA A 6 -13.45 -8.68 13.13
CA ALA A 6 -12.46 -7.64 13.41
C ALA A 6 -11.11 -8.10 12.86
N TRP A 7 -10.54 -7.32 11.96
CA TRP A 7 -9.17 -7.48 11.51
C TRP A 7 -8.23 -7.44 12.73
N ARG A 8 -7.46 -8.50 12.97
CA ARG A 8 -6.40 -8.54 13.99
C ARG A 8 -5.06 -8.43 13.28
N PRO A 9 -4.21 -7.46 13.65
CA PRO A 9 -2.87 -7.40 13.08
C PRO A 9 -2.12 -8.68 13.43
N ALA A 10 -1.43 -9.24 12.44
CA ALA A 10 -0.51 -10.36 12.66
C ALA A 10 0.51 -9.98 13.73
N ALA A 11 0.84 -10.94 14.59
CA ALA A 11 1.81 -10.78 15.67
C ALA A 11 3.10 -10.11 15.14
N ARG A 12 3.65 -9.20 15.94
CA ARG A 12 4.84 -8.41 15.65
C ARG A 12 6.02 -9.30 15.25
N GLY A 13 6.14 -9.62 13.96
CA GLY A 13 7.31 -10.30 13.41
C GLY A 13 8.42 -9.30 13.05
N PRO A 14 9.64 -9.78 12.70
CA PRO A 14 10.79 -8.94 12.35
C PRO A 14 10.51 -7.93 11.21
N ALA A 15 9.46 -8.13 10.43
CA ALA A 15 9.01 -7.19 9.41
C ALA A 15 8.61 -5.80 9.95
N SER A 16 8.16 -5.70 11.20
CA SER A 16 7.77 -4.41 11.80
C SER A 16 8.95 -3.44 11.92
N GLY A 17 10.15 -3.95 12.18
CA GLY A 17 11.38 -3.13 12.25
C GLY A 17 11.82 -2.63 10.86
N ALA A 18 11.65 -3.44 9.82
CA ALA A 18 12.00 -3.08 8.45
C ALA A 18 11.05 -2.01 7.90
N ILE A 19 9.74 -2.14 8.15
CA ILE A 19 8.72 -1.15 7.74
C ILE A 19 9.00 0.19 8.44
N LEU A 20 9.33 0.17 9.72
CA LEU A 20 9.70 1.39 10.45
C LEU A 20 10.96 2.06 9.88
N SER A 21 11.97 1.26 9.53
CA SER A 21 13.20 1.77 8.91
C SER A 21 12.91 2.43 7.55
N ILE A 22 12.04 1.86 6.74
CA ILE A 22 11.60 2.38 5.45
C ILE A 22 10.83 3.70 5.63
N MET A 23 9.94 3.80 6.62
CA MET A 23 9.13 5.00 6.86
C MET A 23 9.94 6.20 7.41
N ILE A 24 11.08 5.92 8.06
CA ILE A 24 11.94 6.95 8.66
C ILE A 24 13.11 7.32 7.73
N THR A 25 13.27 6.62 6.61
CA THR A 25 14.40 6.84 5.69
C THR A 25 14.42 8.28 5.19
N ARG A 26 15.47 8.98 5.55
CA ARG A 26 15.69 10.37 5.14
C ARG A 26 15.85 10.42 3.63
N ARG A 27 15.34 11.48 3.01
CA ARG A 27 15.56 11.83 1.59
C ARG A 27 17.03 11.68 1.14
N ARG A 28 17.97 11.62 2.11
CA ARG A 28 19.42 11.66 1.91
C ARG A 28 20.00 10.35 1.32
N PHE A 29 19.37 9.21 1.52
CA PHE A 29 19.99 7.92 1.17
C PHE A 29 19.57 7.34 -0.18
N GLY A 30 18.56 7.90 -0.85
CA GLY A 30 18.08 7.40 -2.14
C GLY A 30 17.41 6.03 -2.09
N ASP A 31 17.21 5.46 -0.91
CA ASP A 31 16.61 4.16 -0.68
C ASP A 31 15.27 4.26 0.03
N GLY A 32 14.34 3.39 -0.36
CA GLY A 32 13.03 3.25 0.26
C GLY A 32 12.05 4.38 -0.07
N LEU A 33 10.93 4.41 0.65
CA LEU A 33 9.90 5.42 0.53
C LEU A 33 10.20 6.59 1.46
N TYR A 34 10.19 7.80 0.90
CA TYR A 34 10.25 9.01 1.71
C TYR A 34 8.95 9.16 2.52
N ALA A 35 9.04 9.33 3.84
CA ALA A 35 7.87 9.37 4.71
C ALA A 35 6.83 10.42 4.29
N ALA A 36 7.25 11.59 3.85
CA ALA A 36 6.34 12.63 3.37
C ALA A 36 5.60 12.23 2.08
N SER A 37 6.14 11.29 1.27
CA SER A 37 5.46 10.79 0.08
C SER A 37 4.34 9.78 0.39
N SER A 38 4.29 9.28 1.62
CA SER A 38 3.22 8.38 2.09
C SER A 38 2.10 9.11 2.85
N GLY A 39 2.20 10.44 2.98
CA GLY A 39 1.24 11.23 3.75
C GLY A 39 1.39 11.08 5.27
N ASN A 40 2.46 10.46 5.74
CA ASN A 40 2.79 10.36 7.16
C ASN A 40 3.60 11.57 7.62
N SER A 41 3.38 11.99 8.86
CA SER A 41 4.17 13.04 9.48
C SER A 41 5.64 12.64 9.58
N SER A 42 6.55 13.52 9.13
CA SER A 42 7.99 13.32 9.27
C SER A 42 8.39 13.67 10.70
N VAL A 43 8.64 12.66 11.51
CA VAL A 43 9.20 12.84 12.86
C VAL A 43 10.67 12.41 12.88
N PRO A 44 11.52 13.01 13.75
CA PRO A 44 12.87 12.55 13.94
C PRO A 44 12.93 11.05 14.26
N PRO A 45 13.93 10.30 13.78
CA PRO A 45 13.98 8.83 13.92
C PRO A 45 13.93 8.34 15.38
N TRP A 46 14.53 9.08 16.29
CA TRP A 46 14.55 8.73 17.71
C TRP A 46 13.17 8.85 18.38
N ILE A 47 12.37 9.85 17.98
CA ILE A 47 10.97 10.00 18.41
C ILE A 47 10.13 8.87 17.82
N GLY A 48 10.27 8.63 16.51
CA GLY A 48 9.53 7.59 15.81
C GLY A 48 9.72 6.20 16.43
N ARG A 49 10.97 5.83 16.79
CA ARG A 49 11.26 4.55 17.45
C ARG A 49 10.60 4.41 18.82
N ARG A 50 10.64 5.47 19.63
CA ARG A 50 10.12 5.42 21.01
C ARG A 50 8.59 5.46 21.07
N MET A 51 7.96 6.11 20.12
CA MET A 51 6.52 6.36 20.12
C MET A 51 5.74 5.49 19.12
N PHE A 52 6.42 4.65 18.35
CA PHE A 52 5.79 3.84 17.30
C PHE A 52 4.60 3.03 17.82
N GLY A 53 4.78 2.34 18.94
CA GLY A 53 3.71 1.52 19.54
C GLY A 53 2.51 2.30 20.06
N ALA A 54 2.68 3.57 20.40
CA ALA A 54 1.61 4.43 20.89
C ALA A 54 0.79 5.07 19.74
N PHE A 55 1.43 5.31 18.59
CA PHE A 55 0.79 5.93 17.43
C PHE A 55 0.15 4.94 16.46
N PHE A 56 0.62 3.69 16.43
CA PHE A 56 0.10 2.66 15.54
C PHE A 56 -0.85 1.72 16.31
N THR A 57 -2.04 2.18 16.53
CA THR A 57 -3.12 1.36 17.08
C THR A 57 -3.97 0.77 15.97
N GLU A 58 -4.50 -0.43 16.17
CA GLU A 58 -5.41 -1.11 15.24
C GLU A 58 -6.59 -0.21 14.83
N LYS A 59 -7.23 0.40 15.82
CA LYS A 59 -8.35 1.32 15.60
C LYS A 59 -7.93 2.54 14.77
N GLY A 60 -6.79 3.16 15.09
CA GLY A 60 -6.26 4.32 14.36
C GLY A 60 -5.97 4.03 12.90
N GLU A 61 -5.40 2.86 12.62
CA GLU A 61 -5.12 2.41 11.26
C GLU A 61 -6.44 2.12 10.49
N ASN A 62 -7.38 1.42 11.10
CA ASN A 62 -8.68 1.15 10.49
C ASN A 62 -9.45 2.44 10.18
N ASP A 63 -9.48 3.38 11.09
CA ASP A 63 -10.13 4.69 10.91
C ASP A 63 -9.43 5.49 9.79
N ARG A 64 -8.10 5.42 9.71
CA ARG A 64 -7.32 6.03 8.62
C ARG A 64 -7.66 5.41 7.28
N TYR A 65 -7.69 4.09 7.18
CA TYR A 65 -8.08 3.38 5.96
C TYR A 65 -9.49 3.72 5.53
N ALA A 66 -10.44 3.71 6.46
CA ALA A 66 -11.83 4.07 6.19
C ALA A 66 -11.94 5.51 5.64
N ARG A 67 -11.21 6.48 6.21
CA ARG A 67 -11.16 7.84 5.67
C ARG A 67 -10.55 7.88 4.26
N HIS A 68 -9.46 7.15 4.02
CA HIS A 68 -8.82 7.08 2.71
C HIS A 68 -9.76 6.53 1.64
N VAL A 69 -10.50 5.47 1.95
CA VAL A 69 -11.48 4.88 1.01
C VAL A 69 -12.61 5.88 0.74
N ARG A 70 -13.21 6.45 1.78
CA ARG A 70 -14.33 7.41 1.65
C ARG A 70 -13.96 8.70 0.91
N SER A 71 -12.72 9.16 1.03
CA SER A 71 -12.22 10.37 0.38
C SER A 71 -11.69 10.13 -1.04
N SER A 72 -11.71 8.89 -1.52
CA SER A 72 -11.25 8.54 -2.87
C SER A 72 -12.37 8.68 -3.89
N ALA A 73 -12.01 9.01 -5.13
CA ALA A 73 -12.99 9.05 -6.25
C ALA A 73 -13.38 7.62 -6.68
N GLY A 74 -12.55 6.63 -6.41
CA GLY A 74 -12.84 5.24 -6.73
C GLY A 74 -11.75 4.30 -6.24
N ILE A 75 -12.05 3.01 -6.35
CA ILE A 75 -11.13 1.92 -6.06
C ILE A 75 -10.94 1.10 -7.34
N ALA A 76 -9.69 0.85 -7.70
CA ALA A 76 -9.32 -0.05 -8.78
C ALA A 76 -8.77 -1.35 -8.20
N VAL A 77 -9.31 -2.47 -8.66
CA VAL A 77 -8.83 -3.80 -8.26
C VAL A 77 -8.35 -4.52 -9.51
N PHE A 78 -7.16 -5.08 -9.44
CA PHE A 78 -6.58 -5.90 -10.50
C PHE A 78 -6.69 -7.36 -10.10
N VAL A 79 -7.40 -8.10 -10.91
CA VAL A 79 -7.68 -9.52 -10.68
C VAL A 79 -6.88 -10.34 -11.67
N GLY A 80 -6.01 -11.19 -11.15
CA GLY A 80 -5.23 -12.14 -11.94
C GLY A 80 -6.00 -13.43 -12.21
N PRO A 81 -5.73 -14.09 -13.35
CA PRO A 81 -6.38 -15.34 -13.70
C PRO A 81 -5.90 -16.52 -12.84
N ALA A 82 -4.65 -16.49 -12.40
CA ALA A 82 -4.02 -17.58 -11.65
C ALA A 82 -2.96 -17.06 -10.67
N ALA A 83 -2.60 -17.88 -9.68
CA ALA A 83 -1.56 -17.61 -8.69
C ALA A 83 -0.19 -18.09 -9.17
N ASP A 84 0.21 -17.70 -10.36
CA ASP A 84 1.48 -18.07 -10.98
C ASP A 84 2.23 -16.85 -11.53
N THR A 85 3.45 -17.07 -11.98
CA THR A 85 4.32 -16.01 -12.52
C THR A 85 3.71 -15.29 -13.71
N ALA A 86 3.03 -16.03 -14.59
CA ALA A 86 2.40 -15.44 -15.78
C ALA A 86 1.24 -14.53 -15.40
N GLY A 87 0.38 -14.97 -14.46
CA GLY A 87 -0.72 -14.17 -13.89
C GLY A 87 -0.20 -12.91 -13.20
N TRP A 88 0.85 -13.00 -12.41
CA TRP A 88 1.45 -11.82 -11.75
C TRP A 88 2.03 -10.82 -12.74
N ILE A 89 2.69 -11.29 -13.80
CA ILE A 89 3.19 -10.42 -14.88
C ILE A 89 2.02 -9.75 -15.62
N ALA A 90 0.95 -10.48 -15.90
CA ALA A 90 -0.24 -9.92 -16.55
C ALA A 90 -0.88 -8.80 -15.71
N VAL A 91 -1.02 -9.01 -14.39
CA VAL A 91 -1.51 -8.00 -13.45
C VAL A 91 -0.56 -6.80 -13.39
N ALA A 92 0.76 -7.03 -13.33
CA ALA A 92 1.75 -5.97 -13.29
C ALA A 92 1.70 -5.08 -14.54
N ARG A 93 1.60 -5.66 -15.73
CA ARG A 93 1.44 -4.93 -17.00
C ARG A 93 0.13 -4.13 -17.05
N SER A 94 -0.96 -4.70 -16.57
CA SER A 94 -2.26 -4.02 -16.51
C SER A 94 -2.20 -2.83 -15.56
N TYR A 95 -1.58 -3.01 -14.39
CA TYR A 95 -1.34 -1.95 -13.44
C TYR A 95 -0.47 -0.82 -14.01
N GLU A 96 0.63 -1.17 -14.69
CA GLU A 96 1.53 -0.18 -15.29
C GLU A 96 0.80 0.71 -16.30
N ARG A 97 0.04 0.11 -17.23
CA ARG A 97 -0.77 0.86 -18.21
C ARG A 97 -1.79 1.77 -17.53
N PHE A 98 -2.46 1.24 -16.51
CA PHE A 98 -3.40 2.02 -15.70
C PHE A 98 -2.72 3.21 -15.01
N ALA A 99 -1.56 2.98 -14.36
CA ALA A 99 -0.82 4.01 -13.64
C ALA A 99 -0.33 5.12 -14.56
N LEU A 100 0.20 4.77 -15.75
CA LEU A 100 0.61 5.73 -16.77
C LEU A 100 -0.58 6.55 -17.28
N LYS A 101 -1.73 5.91 -17.54
CA LYS A 101 -2.94 6.61 -17.97
C LYS A 101 -3.49 7.52 -16.88
N ALA A 102 -3.51 7.05 -15.62
CA ALA A 102 -3.91 7.85 -14.48
C ALA A 102 -3.02 9.09 -14.33
N ALA A 103 -1.71 8.92 -14.44
CA ALA A 103 -0.75 10.02 -14.39
C ALA A 103 -0.99 11.05 -15.50
N ALA A 104 -1.22 10.59 -16.74
CA ALA A 104 -1.56 11.47 -17.88
C ALA A 104 -2.85 12.26 -17.67
N LEU A 105 -3.78 11.74 -16.88
CA LEU A 105 -5.04 12.41 -16.51
C LEU A 105 -4.93 13.21 -15.19
N TRP A 106 -3.73 13.40 -14.67
CA TRP A 106 -3.47 14.08 -13.39
C TRP A 106 -4.18 13.43 -12.20
N MET A 107 -4.49 12.16 -12.31
CA MET A 107 -5.02 11.36 -11.21
C MET A 107 -3.89 10.82 -10.33
N ARG A 108 -4.17 10.71 -9.06
CA ARG A 108 -3.27 10.12 -8.06
C ARG A 108 -3.76 8.73 -7.71
N THR A 109 -2.81 7.84 -7.43
CA THR A 109 -3.08 6.48 -7.01
C THR A 109 -2.34 6.20 -5.70
N ALA A 110 -2.96 5.41 -4.84
CA ALA A 110 -2.29 4.90 -3.62
C ALA A 110 -2.74 3.47 -3.34
N HIS A 111 -1.80 2.64 -2.87
CA HIS A 111 -2.06 1.23 -2.60
C HIS A 111 -2.93 1.03 -1.35
N LEU A 112 -3.84 0.07 -1.43
CA LEU A 112 -4.69 -0.43 -0.35
C LEU A 112 -4.57 -1.97 -0.29
N ASN A 113 -3.36 -2.49 -0.21
CA ASN A 113 -3.09 -3.91 -0.43
C ASN A 113 -3.35 -4.82 0.78
N GLN A 114 -3.65 -4.31 1.97
CA GLN A 114 -3.86 -5.15 3.15
C GLN A 114 -4.86 -6.31 2.93
N PRO A 115 -6.01 -6.10 2.25
CA PRO A 115 -6.96 -7.20 2.04
C PRO A 115 -6.40 -8.36 1.21
N ILE A 116 -5.33 -8.12 0.43
CA ILE A 116 -4.70 -9.13 -0.41
C ILE A 116 -3.34 -9.61 0.13
N GLU A 117 -2.65 -8.81 0.95
CA GLU A 117 -1.38 -9.18 1.58
C GLU A 117 -1.60 -10.14 2.75
N VAL A 118 -2.72 -9.98 3.48
CA VAL A 118 -3.12 -10.91 4.54
C VAL A 118 -3.87 -12.07 3.92
N SER A 119 -3.22 -13.23 3.83
CA SER A 119 -3.76 -14.42 3.16
C SER A 119 -5.14 -14.84 3.66
N ALA A 120 -5.40 -14.70 4.96
CA ALA A 120 -6.70 -15.02 5.58
C ALA A 120 -7.85 -14.09 5.13
N LEU A 121 -7.56 -12.87 4.70
CA LEU A 121 -8.58 -11.91 4.26
C LEU A 121 -8.92 -12.02 2.77
N ARG A 122 -7.99 -12.55 1.98
CA ARG A 122 -8.10 -12.58 0.52
C ARG A 122 -9.35 -13.29 0.00
N PRO A 123 -9.74 -14.50 0.52
CA PRO A 123 -10.96 -15.19 0.06
C PRO A 123 -12.22 -14.38 0.31
N SER A 124 -12.36 -13.81 1.50
CA SER A 124 -13.51 -12.96 1.86
C SER A 124 -13.58 -11.71 0.99
N PHE A 125 -12.43 -11.11 0.68
CA PHE A 125 -12.34 -9.96 -0.19
C PHE A 125 -12.67 -10.31 -1.65
N ALA A 126 -12.20 -11.45 -2.16
CA ALA A 126 -12.56 -11.93 -3.50
C ALA A 126 -14.06 -12.19 -3.63
N SER A 127 -14.69 -12.81 -2.62
CA SER A 127 -16.15 -12.99 -2.56
C SER A 127 -16.89 -11.66 -2.54
N PHE A 128 -16.45 -10.69 -1.75
CA PHE A 128 -17.04 -9.35 -1.69
C PHE A 128 -17.01 -8.64 -3.06
N LEU A 129 -15.95 -8.83 -3.83
CA LEU A 129 -15.80 -8.27 -5.18
C LEU A 129 -16.60 -9.00 -6.25
N GLY A 130 -17.16 -10.18 -5.96
CA GLY A 130 -17.74 -11.06 -6.98
C GLY A 130 -16.71 -11.60 -7.97
N ALA A 131 -15.43 -11.67 -7.57
CA ALA A 131 -14.33 -12.13 -8.42
C ALA A 131 -14.32 -13.68 -8.52
N HIS A 132 -15.38 -14.23 -9.10
CA HIS A 132 -15.52 -15.69 -9.25
C HIS A 132 -14.46 -16.24 -10.22
N GLY A 133 -13.59 -17.10 -9.70
CA GLY A 133 -12.50 -17.72 -10.47
C GLY A 133 -11.27 -16.87 -10.69
N GLY A 134 -11.25 -15.62 -10.22
CA GLY A 134 -10.10 -14.73 -10.29
C GLY A 134 -9.49 -14.45 -8.91
N ARG A 135 -8.23 -14.04 -8.90
CA ARG A 135 -7.50 -13.68 -7.69
C ARG A 135 -7.25 -12.18 -7.65
N PRO A 136 -7.76 -11.45 -6.63
CA PRO A 136 -7.36 -10.06 -6.41
C PRO A 136 -5.87 -9.98 -6.02
N ASP A 137 -5.06 -9.33 -6.85
CA ASP A 137 -3.61 -9.25 -6.67
C ASP A 137 -3.12 -7.83 -6.39
N ARG A 138 -3.94 -6.81 -6.69
CA ARG A 138 -3.60 -5.42 -6.38
C ARG A 138 -4.86 -4.59 -6.16
N VAL A 139 -4.80 -3.72 -5.16
CA VAL A 139 -5.89 -2.78 -4.85
C VAL A 139 -5.32 -1.37 -4.73
N LEU A 140 -5.93 -0.43 -5.42
CA LEU A 140 -5.57 0.98 -5.41
C LEU A 140 -6.78 1.83 -5.12
N ARG A 141 -6.58 2.91 -4.39
CA ARG A 141 -7.49 4.04 -4.41
C ARG A 141 -7.04 5.04 -5.47
N ILE A 142 -7.98 5.70 -6.10
CA ILE A 142 -7.73 6.71 -7.13
C ILE A 142 -8.49 7.98 -6.81
N GLY A 143 -7.96 9.10 -7.28
CA GLY A 143 -8.61 10.39 -7.09
C GLY A 143 -7.72 11.55 -7.49
N ARG A 144 -8.21 12.77 -7.30
CA ARG A 144 -7.43 13.99 -7.42
C ARG A 144 -6.94 14.43 -6.06
N GLY A 145 -5.72 14.94 -5.99
CA GLY A 145 -5.12 15.37 -4.73
C GLY A 145 -3.81 16.12 -4.95
N PRO A 146 -3.22 16.68 -3.89
CA PRO A 146 -1.95 17.40 -3.98
C PRO A 146 -0.84 16.46 -4.47
N THR A 147 0.13 17.04 -5.15
CA THR A 147 1.34 16.34 -5.55
C THR A 147 2.18 16.06 -4.31
N GLN A 148 2.50 14.79 -4.11
CA GLN A 148 3.41 14.38 -3.03
C GLN A 148 4.87 14.52 -3.50
N PRO A 149 5.81 14.83 -2.59
CA PRO A 149 7.22 14.89 -2.95
C PRO A 149 7.71 13.50 -3.37
N PRO A 150 8.52 13.41 -4.45
CA PRO A 150 9.04 12.13 -4.90
C PRO A 150 10.08 11.59 -3.92
N SER A 151 10.13 10.27 -3.81
CA SER A 151 11.27 9.59 -3.18
C SER A 151 12.48 9.65 -4.09
N LEU A 152 13.66 9.88 -3.52
CA LEU A 152 14.92 9.81 -4.27
C LEU A 152 15.18 8.36 -4.71
N ARG A 153 15.93 8.22 -5.78
CA ARG A 153 16.42 6.94 -6.28
C ARG A 153 17.94 6.94 -6.27
N ARG A 154 18.53 5.76 -6.07
CA ARG A 154 19.97 5.60 -6.28
C ARG A 154 20.30 5.89 -7.75
N PRO A 155 21.44 6.54 -8.05
CA PRO A 155 21.86 6.73 -9.43
C PRO A 155 22.14 5.35 -10.08
N PRO A 156 21.87 5.17 -11.39
CA PRO A 156 22.04 3.88 -12.07
C PRO A 156 23.42 3.25 -11.84
N ARG A 157 24.49 4.06 -11.86
CA ARG A 157 25.87 3.61 -11.59
C ARG A 157 26.09 2.98 -10.21
N ALA A 158 25.21 3.23 -9.24
CA ALA A 158 25.32 2.65 -7.91
C ALA A 158 24.59 1.31 -7.77
N VAL A 159 23.86 0.88 -8.80
CA VAL A 159 23.06 -0.36 -8.82
C VAL A 159 23.41 -1.28 -9.99
N LEU A 160 24.17 -0.79 -10.98
CA LEU A 160 24.74 -1.62 -12.05
C LEU A 160 26.04 -2.23 -11.52
N ILE A 161 26.10 -3.55 -11.51
CA ILE A 161 27.27 -4.37 -11.18
C ILE A 161 27.93 -4.79 -12.49
#